data_5caeb18ade415bd46ba6777ea48c7785
#
_entry.id   5caeb18ade415bd46ba6777ea48c7785
#
_cell.length_a   1.000
_cell.length_b   1.000
_cell.length_c   1.000
_cell.angle_alpha   90.00
_cell.angle_beta   90.00
_cell.angle_gamma   90.00
#
_symmetry.space_group_name_H-M   'P 1'
#
loop_
_entity.id
_entity.type
_entity.pdbx_description
1 polymer ?
#
loop_
_entity_poly.entity_id
_entity_poly.type
_entity_poly.pdbx_seq_one_letter_code
_entity_poly.pdbx_strand_id
1 'polypeptide(L)'
;KIKFAPTNEIIKTNEDLIIDNNDNFIVLNKSAGVSVQGGTKSKKNLVDIFSKSEIFQGTKPYSVHRLDKETSGVFIMAKNRQTAQLLTSLFRLRKVYKTYLAICNGELEKNSGEWIDELIKYENGKKIIEKARTIYKVIDKNSNSSLVELKPITGRKHQLRKQLFNIGHSIYGDKKYRSVTSTKGINKDLMLHSYQIRFMINDKKYTYKALLPDYFKKLLKTKRLNFLN
;
A
#
# COMPACT_ATOMS: atom_id res chain seq x y z
N LYS A 1 -30.28 -17.47 14.33
CA LYS A 1 -29.16 -17.06 15.21
C LYS A 1 -27.88 -17.19 14.40
N ILE A 2 -27.36 -16.09 13.88
CA ILE A 2 -26.05 -16.05 13.18
C ILE A 2 -24.99 -16.08 14.27
N LYS A 3 -24.24 -17.17 14.38
CA LYS A 3 -23.05 -17.26 15.22
C LYS A 3 -21.97 -16.41 14.57
N PHE A 4 -21.61 -15.29 15.19
CA PHE A 4 -20.40 -14.55 14.84
C PHE A 4 -19.20 -15.40 15.24
N ALA A 5 -18.27 -15.64 14.30
CA ALA A 5 -16.97 -16.19 14.63
C ALA A 5 -16.28 -15.31 15.67
N PRO A 6 -15.60 -15.89 16.67
CA PRO A 6 -15.05 -15.13 17.77
C PRO A 6 -14.01 -14.14 17.25
N THR A 7 -14.03 -12.96 17.83
CA THR A 7 -13.15 -11.81 17.52
C THR A 7 -11.65 -12.20 17.58
N ASN A 8 -11.33 -13.22 18.34
CA ASN A 8 -9.98 -13.75 18.55
C ASN A 8 -9.33 -14.40 17.32
N GLU A 9 -10.10 -15.04 16.42
CA GLU A 9 -9.52 -15.61 15.17
C GLU A 9 -9.06 -14.51 14.18
N ILE A 10 -9.81 -13.40 14.13
CA ILE A 10 -9.45 -12.27 13.26
C ILE A 10 -8.24 -11.53 13.82
N ILE A 11 -8.08 -11.48 15.13
CA ILE A 11 -6.92 -10.89 15.82
C ILE A 11 -5.69 -11.76 15.58
N LYS A 12 -5.75 -13.07 15.79
CA LYS A 12 -4.64 -14.02 15.55
C LYS A 12 -4.12 -13.96 14.11
N THR A 13 -5.01 -13.94 13.12
CA THR A 13 -4.61 -13.84 11.70
C THR A 13 -3.94 -12.51 11.34
N ASN A 14 -4.05 -11.46 12.16
CA ASN A 14 -3.37 -10.20 11.92
C ASN A 14 -2.11 -10.00 12.80
N GLU A 15 -1.96 -10.73 13.89
CA GLU A 15 -0.72 -10.76 14.68
C GLU A 15 0.42 -11.42 13.91
N ASP A 16 0.14 -12.43 13.10
CA ASP A 16 1.10 -13.06 12.16
C ASP A 16 1.62 -12.08 11.08
N LEU A 17 0.98 -10.92 10.95
CA LEU A 17 1.39 -9.88 10.00
C LEU A 17 2.28 -8.79 10.62
N ILE A 18 2.64 -8.92 11.90
CA ILE A 18 3.47 -7.94 12.59
C ILE A 18 4.92 -8.09 12.14
N ILE A 19 5.48 -7.02 11.57
CA ILE A 19 6.89 -6.93 11.19
C ILE A 19 7.74 -6.46 12.37
N ASP A 20 7.23 -5.47 13.12
CA ASP A 20 7.88 -4.90 14.31
C ASP A 20 6.84 -4.38 15.29
N ASN A 21 7.14 -4.52 16.57
CA ASN A 21 6.29 -4.09 17.67
C ASN A 21 7.17 -3.53 18.79
N ASN A 22 7.22 -2.23 18.93
CA ASN A 22 7.95 -1.53 19.98
C ASN A 22 7.03 -0.62 20.82
N ASP A 23 7.55 0.07 21.81
CA ASP A 23 6.76 0.92 22.73
C ASP A 23 6.03 2.06 22.04
N ASN A 24 6.53 2.51 20.90
CA ASN A 24 6.07 3.72 20.23
C ASN A 24 5.13 3.44 19.05
N PHE A 25 5.38 2.37 18.29
CA PHE A 25 4.61 2.04 17.11
C PHE A 25 4.66 0.56 16.78
N ILE A 26 3.75 0.14 15.92
CA ILE A 26 3.69 -1.18 15.32
C ILE A 26 3.81 -1.07 13.81
N VAL A 27 4.52 -2.00 13.20
CA VAL A 27 4.68 -2.13 11.75
C VAL A 27 4.07 -3.45 11.28
N LEU A 28 3.21 -3.37 10.30
CA LEU A 28 2.43 -4.50 9.79
C LEU A 28 2.77 -4.78 8.31
N ASN A 29 2.70 -6.03 7.91
CA ASN A 29 2.49 -6.45 6.53
C ASN A 29 0.98 -6.51 6.26
N LYS A 30 0.35 -5.38 5.96
CA LYS A 30 -1.10 -5.29 5.76
C LYS A 30 -1.56 -6.19 4.60
N SER A 31 -2.55 -7.02 4.84
CA SER A 31 -3.21 -7.79 3.77
C SER A 31 -4.01 -6.89 2.82
N ALA A 32 -4.12 -7.31 1.55
CA ALA A 32 -5.06 -6.71 0.61
C ALA A 32 -6.52 -6.95 1.08
N GLY A 33 -7.42 -6.05 0.73
CA GLY A 33 -8.84 -6.16 1.07
C GLY A 33 -9.23 -5.61 2.44
N VAL A 34 -8.26 -5.23 3.30
CA VAL A 34 -8.50 -4.65 4.62
C VAL A 34 -8.30 -3.14 4.58
N SER A 35 -9.31 -2.37 5.03
CA SER A 35 -9.22 -0.92 5.15
C SER A 35 -8.39 -0.54 6.38
N VAL A 36 -7.66 0.58 6.31
CA VAL A 36 -6.89 1.12 7.44
C VAL A 36 -7.83 1.71 8.49
N GLN A 37 -8.73 2.57 8.07
CA GLN A 37 -9.70 3.26 8.92
C GLN A 37 -11.12 3.02 8.42
N GLY A 38 -12.10 3.20 9.31
CA GLY A 38 -13.52 3.14 8.97
C GLY A 38 -13.91 4.25 8.00
N GLY A 39 -14.84 3.96 7.13
CA GLY A 39 -15.51 4.88 6.23
C GLY A 39 -16.94 4.37 6.03
N THR A 40 -17.78 5.15 5.34
CA THR A 40 -19.22 4.90 5.18
C THR A 40 -19.60 3.47 4.72
N LYS A 41 -18.64 2.69 4.20
CA LYS A 41 -18.87 1.33 3.67
C LYS A 41 -17.95 0.25 4.29
N SER A 42 -17.18 0.55 5.34
CA SER A 42 -16.24 -0.43 5.94
C SER A 42 -16.58 -0.67 7.40
N LYS A 43 -17.24 -1.81 7.70
CA LYS A 43 -17.60 -2.24 9.06
C LYS A 43 -16.42 -2.80 9.86
N LYS A 44 -15.29 -3.16 9.22
CA LYS A 44 -14.06 -3.66 9.86
C LYS A 44 -12.85 -2.99 9.23
N ASN A 45 -11.98 -2.44 10.05
CA ASN A 45 -10.74 -1.79 9.62
C ASN A 45 -9.63 -2.08 10.63
N LEU A 46 -8.37 -1.88 10.24
CA LEU A 46 -7.22 -2.22 11.08
C LEU A 46 -7.22 -1.49 12.42
N VAL A 47 -7.59 -0.21 12.43
CA VAL A 47 -7.64 0.58 13.68
C VAL A 47 -8.62 -0.04 14.68
N ASP A 48 -9.81 -0.45 14.22
CA ASP A 48 -10.82 -1.08 15.10
C ASP A 48 -10.41 -2.51 15.52
N ILE A 49 -9.71 -3.26 14.66
CA ILE A 49 -9.19 -4.58 14.99
C ILE A 49 -8.13 -4.47 16.09
N PHE A 50 -7.12 -3.61 15.88
CA PHE A 50 -6.01 -3.48 16.82
C PHE A 50 -6.37 -2.75 18.11
N SER A 51 -7.41 -1.90 18.13
CA SER A 51 -7.91 -1.29 19.38
C SER A 51 -8.41 -2.34 20.39
N LYS A 52 -8.73 -3.55 19.93
CA LYS A 52 -9.18 -4.67 20.76
C LYS A 52 -8.07 -5.68 21.07
N SER A 53 -6.87 -5.47 20.56
CA SER A 53 -5.73 -6.36 20.79
C SER A 53 -5.02 -6.02 22.10
N GLU A 54 -4.35 -7.01 22.70
CA GLU A 54 -3.53 -6.83 23.89
C GLU A 54 -2.37 -5.84 23.65
N ILE A 55 -1.90 -5.72 22.40
CA ILE A 55 -0.83 -4.80 21.99
C ILE A 55 -1.18 -3.33 22.29
N PHE A 56 -2.44 -2.98 22.20
CA PHE A 56 -2.94 -1.62 22.45
C PHE A 56 -3.66 -1.48 23.79
N GLN A 57 -3.85 -2.57 24.54
CA GLN A 57 -4.43 -2.57 25.90
C GLN A 57 -5.71 -1.73 26.01
N GLY A 58 -6.59 -1.84 25.03
CA GLY A 58 -7.84 -1.07 24.96
C GLY A 58 -7.68 0.35 24.45
N THR A 59 -6.47 0.85 24.21
CA THR A 59 -6.25 2.18 23.60
C THR A 59 -6.43 2.12 22.09
N LYS A 60 -6.90 3.22 21.49
CA LYS A 60 -7.10 3.28 20.05
C LYS A 60 -5.76 3.56 19.33
N PRO A 61 -5.34 2.71 18.36
CA PRO A 61 -4.15 2.99 17.56
C PRO A 61 -4.31 4.24 16.70
N TYR A 62 -3.21 4.97 16.51
CA TYR A 62 -3.17 6.14 15.66
C TYR A 62 -2.67 5.79 14.27
N SER A 63 -3.51 6.00 13.27
CA SER A 63 -3.10 5.88 11.86
C SER A 63 -2.33 7.13 11.45
N VAL A 64 -1.06 6.98 11.10
CA VAL A 64 -0.13 8.07 10.76
C VAL A 64 0.01 8.30 9.26
N HIS A 65 -0.44 7.33 8.46
CA HIS A 65 -0.54 7.43 7.00
C HIS A 65 -1.68 6.54 6.50
N ARG A 66 -1.89 6.53 5.21
CA ARG A 66 -2.91 5.70 4.58
C ARG A 66 -2.30 4.72 3.58
N LEU A 67 -2.93 3.58 3.44
CA LEU A 67 -2.73 2.62 2.39
C LEU A 67 -4.11 2.24 1.84
N ASP A 68 -4.26 2.14 0.53
CA ASP A 68 -5.54 1.78 -0.07
C ASP A 68 -5.99 0.39 0.39
N LYS A 69 -7.30 0.16 0.43
CA LYS A 69 -7.89 -1.11 0.90
C LYS A 69 -7.28 -2.32 0.17
N GLU A 70 -7.16 -2.23 -1.14
CA GLU A 70 -6.67 -3.31 -2.01
C GLU A 70 -5.15 -3.43 -2.05
N THR A 71 -4.41 -2.42 -1.58
CA THR A 71 -2.93 -2.44 -1.53
C THR A 71 -2.46 -3.20 -0.30
N SER A 72 -1.55 -4.14 -0.49
CA SER A 72 -0.88 -4.87 0.60
C SER A 72 0.47 -4.25 0.99
N GLY A 73 1.07 -4.71 2.08
CA GLY A 73 2.44 -4.40 2.47
C GLY A 73 2.59 -3.49 3.68
N VAL A 74 3.78 -2.90 3.82
CA VAL A 74 4.18 -2.15 5.02
C VAL A 74 3.19 -1.06 5.38
N PHE A 75 2.68 -1.12 6.60
CA PHE A 75 1.80 -0.13 7.21
C PHE A 75 2.20 0.13 8.66
N ILE A 76 2.20 1.40 9.11
CA ILE A 76 2.61 1.81 10.45
C ILE A 76 1.43 2.41 11.21
N MET A 77 1.26 2.01 12.47
CA MET A 77 0.36 2.65 13.44
C MET A 77 1.14 3.06 14.68
N ALA A 78 0.92 4.27 15.17
CA ALA A 78 1.51 4.72 16.42
C ALA A 78 0.67 4.25 17.63
N LYS A 79 1.33 3.97 18.75
CA LYS A 79 0.71 3.55 20.00
C LYS A 79 0.31 4.72 20.90
N ASN A 80 0.97 5.87 20.74
CA ASN A 80 0.71 7.05 21.53
C ASN A 80 0.65 8.33 20.67
N ARG A 81 0.08 9.39 21.22
CA ARG A 81 -0.17 10.66 20.53
C ARG A 81 1.12 11.35 20.10
N GLN A 82 2.17 11.30 20.91
CA GLN A 82 3.45 11.95 20.60
C GLN A 82 4.10 11.32 19.38
N THR A 83 4.18 9.99 19.33
CA THR A 83 4.68 9.25 18.16
C THR A 83 3.81 9.47 16.93
N ALA A 84 2.49 9.54 17.11
CA ALA A 84 1.57 9.82 16.01
C ALA A 84 1.83 11.20 15.38
N GLN A 85 2.03 12.24 16.19
CA GLN A 85 2.36 13.58 15.71
C GLN A 85 3.70 13.61 14.97
N LEU A 86 4.73 12.95 15.55
CA LEU A 86 6.06 12.86 14.95
C LEU A 86 6.01 12.15 13.59
N LEU A 87 5.46 10.95 13.53
CA LEU A 87 5.38 10.18 12.29
C LEU A 87 4.52 10.91 11.24
N THR A 88 3.37 11.47 11.61
CA THR A 88 2.54 12.27 10.70
C THR A 88 3.31 13.46 10.13
N SER A 89 4.13 14.13 10.96
CA SER A 89 5.00 15.22 10.52
C SER A 89 6.05 14.73 9.50
N LEU A 90 6.71 13.58 9.75
CA LEU A 90 7.66 12.98 8.81
C LEU A 90 7.01 12.65 7.46
N PHE A 91 5.80 12.10 7.45
CA PHE A 91 5.04 11.86 6.20
C PHE A 91 4.72 13.17 5.48
N ARG A 92 4.23 14.18 6.19
CA ARG A 92 3.89 15.50 5.63
C ARG A 92 5.11 16.19 5.03
N LEU A 93 6.27 16.11 5.71
CA LEU A 93 7.54 16.69 5.28
C LEU A 93 8.27 15.83 4.24
N ARG A 94 7.69 14.70 3.80
CA ARG A 94 8.28 13.76 2.83
C ARG A 94 9.62 13.16 3.30
N LYS A 95 9.83 13.05 4.61
CA LYS A 95 11.00 12.41 5.23
C LYS A 95 10.82 10.90 5.42
N VAL A 96 9.71 10.35 4.92
CA VAL A 96 9.44 8.91 4.87
C VAL A 96 9.56 8.44 3.42
N TYR A 97 10.55 7.60 3.17
CA TYR A 97 10.82 7.01 1.85
C TYR A 97 10.04 5.70 1.71
N LYS A 98 9.26 5.59 0.67
CA LYS A 98 8.39 4.45 0.38
C LYS A 98 8.82 3.81 -0.92
N THR A 99 8.90 2.49 -0.94
CA THR A 99 9.11 1.69 -2.14
C THR A 99 7.95 0.73 -2.31
N TYR A 100 7.32 0.76 -3.48
CA TYR A 100 6.26 -0.15 -3.87
C TYR A 100 6.74 -1.04 -5.00
N LEU A 101 6.15 -2.22 -5.09
CA LEU A 101 6.26 -3.11 -6.24
C LEU A 101 4.89 -3.20 -6.92
N ALA A 102 4.88 -3.12 -8.24
CA ALA A 102 3.69 -3.31 -9.05
C ALA A 102 3.98 -4.25 -10.22
N ILE A 103 3.00 -5.12 -10.54
CA ILE A 103 2.99 -5.85 -11.81
C ILE A 103 1.93 -5.19 -12.68
N CYS A 104 2.33 -4.68 -13.84
CA CYS A 104 1.44 -4.00 -14.77
C CYS A 104 1.42 -4.66 -16.15
N ASN A 105 0.37 -4.35 -16.92
CA ASN A 105 0.19 -4.86 -18.26
C ASN A 105 1.15 -4.18 -19.23
N GLY A 106 1.66 -4.96 -20.18
CA GLY A 106 2.52 -4.50 -21.26
C GLY A 106 3.96 -4.26 -20.85
N GLU A 107 4.80 -4.05 -21.83
CA GLU A 107 6.22 -3.75 -21.68
C GLU A 107 6.42 -2.24 -21.57
N LEU A 108 6.98 -1.75 -20.46
CA LEU A 108 7.38 -0.36 -20.34
C LEU A 108 8.59 -0.08 -21.24
N GLU A 109 8.49 0.94 -22.10
CA GLU A 109 9.56 1.29 -23.03
C GLU A 109 10.85 1.69 -22.30
N LYS A 110 10.74 2.60 -21.33
CA LYS A 110 11.88 3.10 -20.55
C LYS A 110 12.07 2.28 -19.28
N ASN A 111 13.30 1.85 -19.03
CA ASN A 111 13.65 1.04 -17.86
C ASN A 111 13.63 1.81 -16.52
N SER A 112 13.72 3.13 -16.56
CA SER A 112 13.63 4.00 -15.40
C SER A 112 13.26 5.41 -15.79
N GLY A 113 12.77 6.18 -14.82
CA GLY A 113 12.42 7.56 -15.04
C GLY A 113 11.61 8.15 -13.91
N GLU A 114 10.94 9.22 -14.22
CA GLU A 114 10.08 9.93 -13.31
C GLU A 114 8.78 10.31 -14.02
N TRP A 115 7.65 10.13 -13.30
CA TRP A 115 6.35 10.63 -13.73
C TRP A 115 5.97 11.85 -12.89
N ILE A 116 5.62 12.92 -13.57
CA ILE A 116 5.11 14.16 -12.99
C ILE A 116 3.76 14.42 -13.64
N ASP A 117 2.68 14.27 -12.85
CA ASP A 117 1.30 14.38 -13.33
C ASP A 117 0.51 15.38 -12.50
N GLU A 118 -0.54 15.91 -13.11
CA GLU A 118 -1.62 16.61 -12.42
C GLU A 118 -2.82 15.68 -12.26
N LEU A 119 -3.07 15.27 -11.02
CA LEU A 119 -4.15 14.36 -10.70
C LEU A 119 -5.38 15.15 -10.21
N ILE A 120 -6.52 14.89 -10.83
CA ILE A 120 -7.79 15.52 -10.45
C ILE A 120 -8.39 14.80 -9.24
N LYS A 121 -8.79 15.60 -8.24
CA LYS A 121 -9.59 15.21 -7.08
C LYS A 121 -10.82 16.11 -7.01
N TYR A 122 -11.97 15.56 -6.64
CA TYR A 122 -13.16 16.32 -6.29
C TYR A 122 -13.34 16.33 -4.77
N GLU A 123 -13.50 17.50 -4.20
CA GLU A 123 -13.74 17.68 -2.77
C GLU A 123 -14.81 18.77 -2.58
N ASN A 124 -15.89 18.43 -1.88
CA ASN A 124 -17.06 19.31 -1.71
C ASN A 124 -17.58 19.90 -3.04
N GLY A 125 -17.64 19.08 -4.10
CA GLY A 125 -18.06 19.49 -5.44
C GLY A 125 -17.04 20.30 -6.23
N LYS A 126 -15.92 20.70 -5.64
CA LYS A 126 -14.87 21.47 -6.31
C LYS A 126 -13.80 20.56 -6.90
N LYS A 127 -13.37 20.89 -8.13
CA LYS A 127 -12.23 20.25 -8.81
C LYS A 127 -10.93 20.79 -8.22
N ILE A 128 -10.11 19.90 -7.67
CA ILE A 128 -8.78 20.21 -7.13
C ILE A 128 -7.75 19.48 -8.00
N ILE A 129 -6.73 20.19 -8.44
CA ILE A 129 -5.59 19.65 -9.18
C ILE A 129 -4.43 19.44 -8.19
N GLU A 130 -3.94 18.23 -8.10
CA GLU A 130 -2.84 17.86 -7.20
C GLU A 130 -1.63 17.37 -8.00
N LYS A 131 -0.48 18.04 -7.84
CA LYS A 131 0.79 17.54 -8.43
C LYS A 131 1.16 16.20 -7.78
N ALA A 132 1.47 15.22 -8.64
CA ALA A 132 1.90 13.88 -8.28
C ALA A 132 3.26 13.59 -8.91
N ARG A 133 4.19 13.08 -8.10
CA ARG A 133 5.57 12.79 -8.53
C ARG A 133 5.98 11.40 -8.05
N THR A 134 6.45 10.55 -8.97
CA THR A 134 6.91 9.19 -8.68
C THR A 134 8.14 8.86 -9.51
N ILE A 135 9.20 8.41 -8.86
CA ILE A 135 10.37 7.82 -9.51
C ILE A 135 10.07 6.33 -9.71
N TYR A 136 10.42 5.77 -10.87
CA TYR A 136 10.22 4.36 -11.15
C TYR A 136 11.47 3.70 -11.75
N LYS A 137 11.57 2.38 -11.55
CA LYS A 137 12.56 1.52 -12.19
C LYS A 137 11.89 0.20 -12.56
N VAL A 138 12.04 -0.21 -13.80
CA VAL A 138 11.63 -1.56 -14.24
C VAL A 138 12.65 -2.56 -13.69
N ILE A 139 12.16 -3.55 -12.96
CA ILE A 139 12.99 -4.62 -12.38
C ILE A 139 13.14 -5.74 -13.40
N ASP A 140 12.03 -6.14 -14.02
CA ASP A 140 11.98 -7.16 -15.06
C ASP A 140 10.77 -6.92 -15.95
N LYS A 141 10.83 -7.35 -17.23
CA LYS A 141 9.75 -7.16 -18.19
C LYS A 141 9.80 -8.20 -19.32
N ASN A 142 8.66 -8.34 -19.95
CA ASN A 142 8.49 -9.07 -21.23
C ASN A 142 7.40 -8.38 -22.06
N SER A 143 7.13 -8.88 -23.25
CA SER A 143 6.15 -8.26 -24.18
C SER A 143 4.76 -7.99 -23.59
N ASN A 144 4.37 -8.69 -22.53
CA ASN A 144 3.01 -8.64 -21.99
C ASN A 144 2.92 -8.05 -20.58
N SER A 145 4.05 -7.87 -19.88
CA SER A 145 4.04 -7.51 -18.47
C SER A 145 5.34 -6.84 -18.04
N SER A 146 5.25 -5.94 -17.07
CA SER A 146 6.42 -5.34 -16.40
C SER A 146 6.28 -5.42 -14.88
N LEU A 147 7.36 -5.78 -14.20
CA LEU A 147 7.54 -5.64 -12.76
C LEU A 147 8.27 -4.33 -12.50
N VAL A 148 7.64 -3.43 -11.76
CA VAL A 148 8.11 -2.06 -11.56
C VAL A 148 8.29 -1.74 -10.09
N GLU A 149 9.46 -1.21 -9.74
CA GLU A 149 9.71 -0.54 -8.46
C GLU A 149 9.25 0.92 -8.56
N LEU A 150 8.45 1.37 -7.61
CA LEU A 150 7.85 2.70 -7.58
C LEU A 150 8.20 3.42 -6.28
N LYS A 151 8.77 4.60 -6.38
CA LYS A 151 9.14 5.47 -5.25
C LYS A 151 8.33 6.77 -5.29
N PRO A 152 7.11 6.80 -4.72
CA PRO A 152 6.29 8.01 -4.72
C PRO A 152 6.87 9.08 -3.81
N ILE A 153 7.20 10.24 -4.38
CA ILE A 153 7.64 11.43 -3.64
C ILE A 153 6.43 12.12 -2.99
N THR A 154 5.31 12.16 -3.70
CA THR A 154 4.01 12.60 -3.20
C THR A 154 3.15 11.40 -2.79
N GLY A 155 2.03 11.63 -2.10
CA GLY A 155 1.13 10.58 -1.63
C GLY A 155 -0.35 10.85 -1.95
N ARG A 156 -0.67 11.13 -3.23
CA ARG A 156 -2.04 11.42 -3.66
C ARG A 156 -2.90 10.16 -3.68
N LYS A 157 -4.21 10.33 -3.56
CA LYS A 157 -5.16 9.20 -3.59
C LYS A 157 -5.01 8.41 -4.89
N HIS A 158 -4.72 7.10 -4.77
CA HIS A 158 -4.50 6.15 -5.87
C HIS A 158 -3.41 6.60 -6.86
N GLN A 159 -2.39 7.38 -6.41
CA GLN A 159 -1.40 7.99 -7.28
C GLN A 159 -0.76 7.00 -8.25
N LEU A 160 -0.13 5.94 -7.74
CA LEU A 160 0.59 4.96 -8.55
C LEU A 160 -0.32 4.24 -9.56
N ARG A 161 -1.56 3.96 -9.15
CA ARG A 161 -2.57 3.31 -9.98
C ARG A 161 -3.00 4.21 -11.15
N LYS A 162 -3.22 5.51 -10.86
CA LYS A 162 -3.58 6.50 -11.89
C LYS A 162 -2.43 6.74 -12.85
N GLN A 163 -1.21 6.88 -12.35
CA GLN A 163 -0.03 7.16 -13.17
C GLN A 163 0.24 6.01 -14.15
N LEU A 164 0.25 4.76 -13.68
CA LEU A 164 0.40 3.59 -14.55
C LEU A 164 -0.75 3.46 -15.57
N PHE A 165 -1.99 3.75 -15.15
CA PHE A 165 -3.12 3.76 -16.07
C PHE A 165 -2.99 4.84 -17.16
N ASN A 166 -2.57 6.05 -16.80
CA ASN A 166 -2.44 7.19 -17.71
C ASN A 166 -1.40 6.94 -18.82
N ILE A 167 -0.38 6.14 -18.54
CA ILE A 167 0.65 5.75 -19.54
C ILE A 167 0.28 4.43 -20.27
N GLY A 168 -0.95 3.91 -20.10
CA GLY A 168 -1.42 2.70 -20.79
C GLY A 168 -1.04 1.37 -20.12
N HIS A 169 -0.36 1.39 -18.97
CA HIS A 169 0.16 0.20 -18.27
C HIS A 169 -0.57 -0.07 -16.96
N SER A 170 -1.88 -0.32 -17.02
CA SER A 170 -2.69 -0.60 -15.83
C SER A 170 -2.11 -1.73 -14.96
N ILE A 171 -2.19 -1.58 -13.64
CA ILE A 171 -1.78 -2.61 -12.68
C ILE A 171 -2.72 -3.81 -12.81
N TYR A 172 -2.18 -5.04 -12.80
CA TYR A 172 -2.98 -6.25 -12.76
C TYR A 172 -3.90 -6.28 -11.53
N GLY A 173 -5.16 -6.67 -11.73
CA GLY A 173 -6.17 -6.72 -10.67
C GLY A 173 -6.76 -5.36 -10.27
N ASP A 174 -6.38 -4.26 -10.93
CA ASP A 174 -7.02 -2.97 -10.68
C ASP A 174 -8.42 -2.93 -11.26
N LYS A 175 -9.46 -2.87 -10.38
CA LYS A 175 -10.86 -2.82 -10.77
C LYS A 175 -11.34 -1.43 -11.22
N LYS A 176 -10.58 -0.38 -10.86
CA LYS A 176 -10.96 1.01 -11.09
C LYS A 176 -10.21 1.65 -12.24
N TYR A 177 -8.92 1.41 -12.34
CA TYR A 177 -8.03 2.00 -13.33
C TYR A 177 -7.52 0.91 -14.26
N ARG A 178 -8.37 0.52 -15.22
CA ARG A 178 -8.08 -0.53 -16.20
C ARG A 178 -8.60 -0.14 -17.58
N SER A 179 -7.95 -0.67 -18.63
CA SER A 179 -8.49 -0.60 -19.99
C SER A 179 -9.72 -1.50 -20.15
N VAL A 180 -10.71 -1.07 -20.94
CA VAL A 180 -11.95 -1.81 -21.21
C VAL A 180 -11.65 -3.15 -21.92
N THR A 181 -10.56 -3.23 -22.69
CA THR A 181 -10.15 -4.44 -23.42
C THR A 181 -9.53 -5.53 -22.52
N SER A 182 -9.22 -5.23 -21.26
CA SER A 182 -8.57 -6.15 -20.31
C SER A 182 -9.56 -7.01 -19.51
N THR A 183 -10.60 -7.58 -20.16
CA THR A 183 -11.66 -8.34 -19.46
C THR A 183 -11.39 -9.83 -19.26
N LYS A 184 -10.42 -10.43 -19.95
CA LYS A 184 -10.08 -11.85 -19.80
C LYS A 184 -9.02 -12.07 -18.72
N GLY A 185 -9.34 -12.84 -17.67
CA GLY A 185 -8.38 -13.23 -16.62
C GLY A 185 -8.13 -12.17 -15.55
N ILE A 186 -9.19 -11.51 -15.06
CA ILE A 186 -9.08 -10.50 -13.99
C ILE A 186 -8.51 -11.17 -12.74
N ASN A 187 -7.27 -10.86 -12.40
CA ASN A 187 -6.75 -11.18 -11.08
C ASN A 187 -7.66 -10.54 -10.03
N LYS A 188 -8.05 -11.35 -9.03
CA LYS A 188 -8.95 -10.92 -7.97
C LYS A 188 -8.33 -9.83 -7.11
N ASP A 189 -7.01 -9.85 -6.98
CA ASP A 189 -6.23 -9.00 -6.10
C ASP A 189 -5.39 -7.99 -6.89
N LEU A 190 -5.26 -6.78 -6.34
CA LEU A 190 -4.46 -5.70 -6.92
C LEU A 190 -2.96 -6.02 -6.77
N MET A 191 -2.23 -6.05 -7.88
CA MET A 191 -0.78 -6.30 -7.89
C MET A 191 0.01 -5.04 -7.57
N LEU A 192 -0.29 -4.43 -6.43
CA LEU A 192 0.41 -3.28 -5.85
C LEU A 192 0.72 -3.58 -4.38
N HIS A 193 2.01 -3.56 -4.05
CA HIS A 193 2.51 -3.91 -2.73
C HIS A 193 3.43 -2.84 -2.19
N SER A 194 3.15 -2.33 -0.99
CA SER A 194 4.03 -1.43 -0.23
C SER A 194 5.20 -2.24 0.32
N TYR A 195 6.26 -2.38 -0.48
CA TYR A 195 7.35 -3.32 -0.21
C TYR A 195 8.27 -2.87 0.91
N GLN A 196 8.65 -1.58 0.92
CA GLN A 196 9.59 -1.06 1.91
C GLN A 196 9.22 0.35 2.34
N ILE A 197 9.48 0.63 3.62
CA ILE A 197 9.44 1.98 4.18
C ILE A 197 10.75 2.26 4.91
N ARG A 198 11.26 3.50 4.78
CA ARG A 198 12.45 3.96 5.49
C ARG A 198 12.22 5.37 6.03
N PHE A 199 12.63 5.61 7.26
CA PHE A 199 12.59 6.92 7.91
C PHE A 199 13.63 7.00 9.03
N MET A 200 13.80 8.18 9.60
CA MET A 200 14.72 8.42 10.70
C MET A 200 14.00 9.17 11.82
N ILE A 201 14.23 8.75 13.06
CA ILE A 201 13.77 9.41 14.29
C ILE A 201 14.97 9.48 15.21
N ASN A 202 15.32 10.69 15.70
CA ASN A 202 16.44 10.93 16.63
C ASN A 202 17.71 10.20 16.18
N ASP A 203 18.16 10.44 14.94
CA ASP A 203 19.33 9.85 14.30
C ASP A 203 19.33 8.32 14.15
N LYS A 204 18.29 7.64 14.64
CA LYS A 204 18.08 6.21 14.42
C LYS A 204 17.35 5.96 13.12
N LYS A 205 17.95 5.15 12.24
CA LYS A 205 17.38 4.71 10.96
C LYS A 205 16.46 3.52 11.17
N TYR A 206 15.28 3.59 10.62
CA TYR A 206 14.29 2.51 10.56
C TYR A 206 14.08 2.08 9.12
N THR A 207 14.20 0.79 8.87
CA THR A 207 13.94 0.19 7.56
C THR A 207 13.11 -1.07 7.74
N TYR A 208 11.92 -1.09 7.17
CA TYR A 208 11.01 -2.23 7.23
C TYR A 208 10.67 -2.70 5.84
N LYS A 209 10.69 -4.00 5.63
CA LYS A 209 10.26 -4.67 4.39
C LYS A 209 9.11 -5.60 4.70
N ALA A 210 8.12 -5.65 3.83
CA ALA A 210 7.03 -6.62 3.87
C ALA A 210 7.28 -7.75 2.88
N LEU A 211 7.04 -8.98 3.32
CA LEU A 211 7.07 -10.14 2.43
C LEU A 211 5.97 -10.03 1.37
N LEU A 212 6.29 -10.40 0.14
CA LEU A 212 5.30 -10.45 -0.94
C LEU A 212 4.21 -11.48 -0.62
N PRO A 213 2.94 -11.14 -0.80
CA PRO A 213 1.86 -12.10 -0.61
C PRO A 213 1.87 -13.18 -1.69
N ASP A 214 1.32 -14.34 -1.39
CA ASP A 214 1.40 -15.51 -2.28
C ASP A 214 0.73 -15.27 -3.64
N TYR A 215 -0.38 -14.51 -3.68
CA TYR A 215 -1.01 -14.15 -4.94
C TYR A 215 -0.08 -13.32 -5.85
N PHE A 216 0.76 -12.45 -5.25
CA PHE A 216 1.74 -11.64 -5.98
C PHE A 216 2.87 -12.53 -6.52
N LYS A 217 3.44 -13.41 -5.67
CA LYS A 217 4.47 -14.39 -6.07
C LYS A 217 3.96 -15.32 -7.17
N LYS A 218 2.70 -15.79 -7.06
CA LYS A 218 2.06 -16.64 -8.07
C LYS A 218 2.00 -15.93 -9.42
N LEU A 219 1.60 -14.64 -9.45
CA LEU A 219 1.55 -13.90 -10.70
C LEU A 219 2.94 -13.66 -11.29
N LEU A 220 3.97 -13.35 -10.47
CA LEU A 220 5.35 -13.26 -10.94
C LEU A 220 5.76 -14.52 -11.71
N LYS A 221 5.53 -15.71 -11.12
CA LYS A 221 5.81 -16.99 -11.78
C LYS A 221 5.03 -17.18 -13.08
N THR A 222 3.70 -16.91 -13.03
CA THR A 222 2.82 -17.04 -14.21
C THR A 222 3.25 -16.13 -15.35
N LYS A 223 3.72 -14.94 -15.03
CA LYS A 223 4.18 -13.94 -15.99
C LYS A 223 5.67 -14.08 -16.34
N ARG A 224 6.38 -15.06 -15.76
CA ARG A 224 7.81 -15.27 -15.94
C ARG A 224 8.63 -14.01 -15.67
N LEU A 225 8.27 -13.30 -14.59
CA LEU A 225 8.97 -12.11 -14.11
C LEU A 225 9.83 -12.48 -12.90
N ASN A 226 11.08 -12.03 -12.92
CA ASN A 226 12.06 -12.29 -11.87
C ASN A 226 12.11 -11.15 -10.88
N PHE A 227 12.06 -11.49 -9.61
CA PHE A 227 12.31 -10.56 -8.50
C PHE A 227 13.34 -11.19 -7.58
N LEU A 228 14.58 -10.72 -7.67
CA LEU A 228 15.66 -11.11 -6.77
C LEU A 228 15.59 -10.19 -5.54
N ASN A 229 15.37 -10.80 -4.35
CA ASN A 229 15.38 -10.11 -3.06
C ASN A 229 16.80 -9.76 -2.62
#